data_065620ffefcbf197404bf82e12faf858
#
_entry.id   065620ffefcbf197404bf82e12faf858
#
_cell.length_a   1.000
_cell.length_b   1.000
_cell.length_c   1.000
_cell.angle_alpha   90.00
_cell.angle_beta   90.00
_cell.angle_gamma   90.00
#
_symmetry.space_group_name_H-M   'P 1'
#
loop_
_entity.id
_entity.type
_entity.pdbx_description
1 polymer ?
#
loop_
_entity_poly.entity_id
_entity_poly.type
_entity_poly.pdbx_seq_one_letter_code
_entity_poly.pdbx_strand_id
1 'polypeptide(L)'
;MIDPHIFRAYDIRGKAGSQLTEDACRQIGAAFGEVLIEKYGKEHPHPTVAVGRDARTHSLDFETALIDGLSSAGCKVLRIGQTPSPVNYFTICNAKLDAGVQITASHNPKEDNGIKLQLRNAEAYSGEDLQDLRRRIETFPSPLGERG
;
A
#
# COMPACT_ATOMS: atom_id res chain seq x y z
N MET A 1 10.78 12.36 -6.76
CA MET A 1 11.46 11.30 -6.00
C MET A 1 10.74 11.08 -4.68
N ILE A 2 10.54 9.82 -4.29
CA ILE A 2 9.82 9.51 -3.05
C ILE A 2 10.67 9.89 -1.84
N ASP A 3 10.01 10.45 -0.80
CA ASP A 3 10.71 10.80 0.44
C ASP A 3 11.02 9.52 1.23
N PRO A 4 12.30 9.19 1.47
CA PRO A 4 12.63 7.95 2.18
C PRO A 4 12.20 7.94 3.64
N HIS A 5 11.97 9.09 4.24
CA HIS A 5 11.62 9.21 5.67
C HIS A 5 10.20 8.74 5.98
N ILE A 6 9.35 8.55 4.96
CA ILE A 6 8.00 8.04 5.20
C ILE A 6 7.99 6.54 5.53
N PHE A 7 9.04 5.81 5.22
CA PHE A 7 9.14 4.36 5.52
C PHE A 7 9.62 4.18 6.96
N ARG A 8 8.67 3.97 7.86
CA ARG A 8 8.90 3.86 9.31
C ARG A 8 9.05 2.39 9.73
N ALA A 9 9.12 2.15 11.05
CA ALA A 9 9.33 0.78 11.57
C ALA A 9 8.15 -0.15 11.30
N TYR A 10 6.93 0.35 11.43
CA TYR A 10 5.73 -0.49 11.33
C TYR A 10 4.84 -0.19 10.16
N ASP A 11 4.94 1.01 9.60
CA ASP A 11 4.09 1.45 8.51
C ASP A 11 4.76 2.60 7.75
N ILE A 12 4.03 3.09 6.75
CA ILE A 12 4.44 4.26 5.96
C ILE A 12 3.62 5.43 6.46
N ARG A 13 4.26 6.54 6.81
CA ARG A 13 3.58 7.75 7.29
C ARG A 13 4.29 8.99 6.83
N GLY A 14 3.51 10.05 6.59
CA GLY A 14 4.07 11.34 6.25
C GLY A 14 3.00 12.41 6.13
N LYS A 15 3.46 13.64 6.00
CA LYS A 15 2.58 14.78 5.81
C LYS A 15 1.98 14.68 4.40
N ALA A 16 0.65 14.70 4.33
CA ALA A 16 -0.06 14.57 3.06
C ALA A 16 0.23 15.77 2.16
N GLY A 17 0.56 15.48 0.91
CA GLY A 17 0.84 16.50 -0.10
C GLY A 17 2.30 16.93 -0.23
N SER A 18 3.10 16.77 0.84
CA SER A 18 4.52 17.12 0.80
C SER A 18 5.43 15.92 0.93
N GLN A 19 5.13 14.99 1.83
CA GLN A 19 5.91 13.76 2.04
C GLN A 19 5.20 12.56 1.43
N LEU A 20 3.92 12.38 1.71
CA LEU A 20 3.10 11.33 1.12
C LEU A 20 2.18 11.97 0.08
N THR A 21 2.41 11.64 -1.18
CA THR A 21 1.72 12.21 -2.33
C THR A 21 0.98 11.11 -3.09
N GLU A 22 0.10 11.49 -4.01
CA GLU A 22 -0.55 10.52 -4.89
C GLU A 22 0.49 9.74 -5.71
N ASP A 23 1.52 10.43 -6.20
CA ASP A 23 2.58 9.77 -6.96
C ASP A 23 3.34 8.77 -6.10
N ALA A 24 3.65 9.12 -4.84
CA ALA A 24 4.26 8.18 -3.91
C ALA A 24 3.37 6.97 -3.67
N CYS A 25 2.07 7.16 -3.50
CA CYS A 25 1.12 6.07 -3.32
C CYS A 25 1.10 5.13 -4.53
N ARG A 26 1.15 5.69 -5.73
CA ARG A 26 1.18 4.89 -6.97
C ARG A 26 2.46 4.05 -7.03
N GLN A 27 3.60 4.64 -6.70
CA GLN A 27 4.88 3.92 -6.69
C GLN A 27 4.88 2.81 -5.63
N ILE A 28 4.33 3.09 -4.45
CA ILE A 28 4.23 2.09 -3.38
C ILE A 28 3.33 0.93 -3.83
N GLY A 29 2.19 1.25 -4.43
CA GLY A 29 1.26 0.23 -4.95
C GLY A 29 1.92 -0.65 -6.00
N ALA A 30 2.63 -0.06 -6.95
CA ALA A 30 3.32 -0.80 -8.00
C ALA A 30 4.41 -1.71 -7.41
N ALA A 31 5.23 -1.20 -6.51
CA ALA A 31 6.30 -1.97 -5.90
C ALA A 31 5.77 -3.09 -5.01
N PHE A 32 4.75 -2.81 -4.20
CA PHE A 32 4.13 -3.84 -3.37
C PHE A 32 3.47 -4.92 -4.22
N GLY A 33 2.81 -4.52 -5.30
CA GLY A 33 2.23 -5.47 -6.26
C GLY A 33 3.28 -6.41 -6.84
N GLU A 34 4.46 -5.90 -7.19
CA GLU A 34 5.56 -6.73 -7.67
C GLU A 34 6.02 -7.71 -6.61
N VAL A 35 6.13 -7.29 -5.36
CA VAL A 35 6.46 -8.17 -4.22
C VAL A 35 5.46 -9.30 -4.10
N LEU A 36 4.17 -8.99 -4.21
CA LEU A 36 3.11 -10.00 -4.11
C LEU A 36 3.18 -11.02 -5.24
N ILE A 37 3.47 -10.58 -6.45
CA ILE A 37 3.62 -11.48 -7.59
C ILE A 37 4.83 -12.39 -7.40
N GLU A 38 5.95 -11.86 -6.88
CA GLU A 38 7.11 -12.68 -6.56
C GLU A 38 6.80 -13.74 -5.52
N LYS A 39 6.01 -13.38 -4.49
CA LYS A 39 5.68 -14.31 -3.39
C LYS A 39 4.61 -15.32 -3.76
N TYR A 40 3.57 -14.89 -4.44
CA TYR A 40 2.33 -15.67 -4.59
C TYR A 40 1.95 -15.95 -6.04
N GLY A 41 2.67 -15.38 -7.00
CA GLY A 41 2.28 -15.42 -8.41
C GLY A 41 2.24 -16.82 -9.02
N LYS A 42 3.00 -17.78 -8.47
CA LYS A 42 2.95 -19.16 -8.95
C LYS A 42 1.62 -19.82 -8.64
N GLU A 43 1.04 -19.53 -7.48
CA GLU A 43 -0.29 -20.05 -7.10
C GLU A 43 -1.40 -19.16 -7.65
N HIS A 44 -1.23 -17.83 -7.52
CA HIS A 44 -2.20 -16.84 -7.92
C HIS A 44 -1.53 -15.83 -8.86
N PRO A 45 -1.62 -16.02 -10.18
CA PRO A 45 -0.98 -15.10 -11.14
C PRO A 45 -1.40 -13.64 -10.97
N HIS A 46 -2.58 -13.41 -10.41
CA HIS A 46 -3.10 -12.08 -10.11
C HIS A 46 -3.51 -12.03 -8.63
N PRO A 47 -2.55 -11.83 -7.72
CA PRO A 47 -2.86 -11.80 -6.29
C PRO A 47 -3.96 -10.77 -5.98
N THR A 48 -4.84 -11.11 -5.06
CA THR A 48 -5.96 -10.24 -4.66
C THR A 48 -5.64 -9.49 -3.38
N VAL A 49 -5.85 -8.17 -3.39
CA VAL A 49 -5.49 -7.26 -2.31
C VAL A 49 -6.74 -6.54 -1.82
N ALA A 50 -7.03 -6.62 -0.53
CA ALA A 50 -8.08 -5.82 0.08
C ALA A 50 -7.55 -4.40 0.33
N VAL A 51 -8.23 -3.39 -0.18
CA VAL A 51 -7.80 -2.00 0.00
C VAL A 51 -8.91 -1.21 0.70
N GLY A 52 -8.58 -0.66 1.85
CA GLY A 52 -9.47 0.18 2.64
C GLY A 52 -8.83 1.50 3.01
N ARG A 53 -9.61 2.40 3.57
CA ARG A 53 -9.14 3.73 3.97
C ARG A 53 -9.89 4.24 5.19
N ASP A 54 -9.30 5.20 5.88
CA ASP A 54 -9.97 5.95 6.93
C ASP A 54 -10.73 7.16 6.34
N ALA A 55 -11.27 8.00 7.22
CA ALA A 55 -12.11 9.13 6.83
C ALA A 55 -11.35 10.42 6.47
N ARG A 56 -10.03 10.40 6.45
CA ARG A 56 -9.23 11.60 6.16
C ARG A 56 -9.52 12.11 4.76
N THR A 57 -9.47 13.43 4.58
CA THR A 57 -9.89 14.08 3.32
C THR A 57 -9.08 13.64 2.10
N HIS A 58 -7.80 13.32 2.28
CA HIS A 58 -6.92 12.88 1.18
C HIS A 58 -6.88 11.37 1.00
N SER A 59 -7.54 10.60 1.87
CA SER A 59 -7.44 9.12 1.82
C SER A 59 -8.01 8.52 0.54
N LEU A 60 -9.10 9.07 0.01
CA LEU A 60 -9.70 8.55 -1.23
C LEU A 60 -8.75 8.70 -2.42
N ASP A 61 -8.12 9.86 -2.56
CA ASP A 61 -7.18 10.10 -3.66
C ASP A 61 -5.94 9.21 -3.53
N PHE A 62 -5.44 9.03 -2.32
CA PHE A 62 -4.32 8.15 -2.05
C PHE A 62 -4.67 6.69 -2.34
N GLU A 63 -5.87 6.26 -1.96
CA GLU A 63 -6.37 4.92 -2.27
C GLU A 63 -6.41 4.69 -3.78
N THR A 64 -6.97 5.63 -4.51
CA THR A 64 -7.10 5.53 -5.96
C THR A 64 -5.72 5.41 -6.63
N ALA A 65 -4.76 6.23 -6.23
CA ALA A 65 -3.42 6.18 -6.77
C ALA A 65 -2.71 4.87 -6.42
N LEU A 66 -2.87 4.39 -5.21
CA LEU A 66 -2.27 3.12 -4.78
C LEU A 66 -2.86 1.95 -5.56
N ILE A 67 -4.17 1.95 -5.78
CA ILE A 67 -4.85 0.92 -6.58
C ILE A 67 -4.33 0.94 -8.02
N ASP A 68 -4.11 2.10 -8.61
CA ASP A 68 -3.51 2.20 -9.94
C ASP A 68 -2.17 1.48 -9.98
N GLY A 69 -1.34 1.68 -8.96
CA GLY A 69 -0.05 0.99 -8.86
C GLY A 69 -0.19 -0.51 -8.74
N LEU A 70 -1.05 -0.99 -7.85
CA LEU A 70 -1.31 -2.43 -7.68
C LEU A 70 -1.81 -3.07 -8.97
N SER A 71 -2.75 -2.42 -9.64
CA SER A 71 -3.33 -2.93 -10.87
C SER A 71 -2.31 -2.97 -12.00
N SER A 72 -1.45 -1.96 -12.09
CA SER A 72 -0.39 -1.93 -13.11
C SER A 72 0.62 -3.05 -12.94
N ALA A 73 0.82 -3.50 -11.70
CA ALA A 73 1.70 -4.64 -11.41
C ALA A 73 1.04 -6.00 -11.70
N GLY A 74 -0.28 -6.03 -11.89
CA GLY A 74 -1.02 -7.25 -12.20
C GLY A 74 -1.85 -7.82 -11.06
N CYS A 75 -2.03 -7.08 -9.98
CA CYS A 75 -2.85 -7.52 -8.86
C CYS A 75 -4.33 -7.22 -9.09
N LYS A 76 -5.20 -8.03 -8.51
CA LYS A 76 -6.63 -7.74 -8.40
C LYS A 76 -6.87 -6.99 -7.10
N VAL A 77 -7.83 -6.09 -7.10
CA VAL A 77 -8.15 -5.27 -5.93
C VAL A 77 -9.59 -5.47 -5.51
N LEU A 78 -9.79 -5.73 -4.22
CA LEU A 78 -11.09 -5.71 -3.58
C LEU A 78 -11.18 -4.45 -2.73
N ARG A 79 -11.95 -3.47 -3.18
CA ARG A 79 -12.13 -2.22 -2.44
C ARG A 79 -13.16 -2.45 -1.32
N ILE A 80 -12.73 -2.22 -0.09
CA ILE A 80 -13.63 -2.39 1.07
C ILE A 80 -14.11 -1.06 1.64
N GLY A 81 -13.72 0.05 1.03
CA GLY A 81 -14.25 1.36 1.36
C GLY A 81 -13.67 1.97 2.63
N GLN A 82 -14.46 2.85 3.22
CA GLN A 82 -14.06 3.55 4.44
C GLN A 82 -14.35 2.65 5.64
N THR A 83 -13.31 2.00 6.14
CA THR A 83 -13.40 1.01 7.22
C THR A 83 -12.21 1.12 8.16
N PRO A 84 -12.32 0.69 9.42
CA PRO A 84 -11.16 0.62 10.31
C PRO A 84 -10.25 -0.55 9.93
N SER A 85 -8.98 -0.48 10.33
CA SER A 85 -7.97 -1.49 10.02
C SER A 85 -8.38 -2.92 10.36
N PRO A 86 -9.03 -3.20 11.51
CA PRO A 86 -9.45 -4.57 11.82
C PRO A 86 -10.39 -5.19 10.78
N VAL A 87 -11.21 -4.39 10.10
CA VAL A 87 -12.09 -4.90 9.03
C VAL A 87 -11.25 -5.38 7.85
N ASN A 88 -10.16 -4.67 7.54
CA ASN A 88 -9.24 -5.08 6.48
C ASN A 88 -8.60 -6.43 6.85
N TYR A 89 -8.08 -6.55 8.07
CA TYR A 89 -7.45 -7.79 8.54
C TYR A 89 -8.42 -8.97 8.49
N PHE A 90 -9.64 -8.74 8.96
CA PHE A 90 -10.69 -9.75 8.91
C PHE A 90 -10.98 -10.19 7.47
N THR A 91 -11.05 -9.24 6.55
CA THR A 91 -11.34 -9.52 5.14
C THR A 91 -10.25 -10.39 4.52
N ILE A 92 -8.98 -10.08 4.79
CA ILE A 92 -7.86 -10.88 4.29
C ILE A 92 -8.01 -12.33 4.73
N CYS A 93 -8.26 -12.54 6.02
CA CYS A 93 -8.35 -13.88 6.58
C CYS A 93 -9.62 -14.61 6.14
N ASN A 94 -10.77 -13.95 6.22
CA ASN A 94 -12.06 -14.55 5.94
C ASN A 94 -12.23 -14.91 4.46
N ALA A 95 -11.80 -14.04 3.56
CA ALA A 95 -11.89 -14.27 2.12
C ALA A 95 -10.64 -14.94 1.54
N LYS A 96 -9.66 -15.27 2.38
CA LYS A 96 -8.40 -15.90 1.98
C LYS A 96 -7.69 -15.13 0.88
N LEU A 97 -7.57 -13.83 1.08
CA LEU A 97 -6.89 -12.95 0.13
C LEU A 97 -5.37 -13.02 0.32
N ASP A 98 -4.64 -12.51 -0.65
CA ASP A 98 -3.18 -12.58 -0.64
C ASP A 98 -2.54 -11.45 0.14
N ALA A 99 -3.22 -10.30 0.26
CA ALA A 99 -2.67 -9.15 0.95
C ALA A 99 -3.75 -8.14 1.30
N GLY A 100 -3.36 -7.11 2.04
CA GLY A 100 -4.22 -5.97 2.34
C GLY A 100 -3.42 -4.68 2.44
N VAL A 101 -4.09 -3.58 2.14
CA VAL A 101 -3.55 -2.24 2.27
C VAL A 101 -4.60 -1.37 2.95
N GLN A 102 -4.19 -0.64 3.97
CA GLN A 102 -5.07 0.31 4.66
C GLN A 102 -4.46 1.70 4.60
N ILE A 103 -5.20 2.64 4.03
CA ILE A 103 -4.78 4.04 3.99
C ILE A 103 -5.21 4.69 5.29
N THR A 104 -4.27 4.90 6.20
CA THR A 104 -4.56 5.48 7.51
C THR A 104 -3.28 5.95 8.18
N ALA A 105 -3.37 7.03 8.94
CA ALA A 105 -2.31 7.46 9.84
C ALA A 105 -2.67 7.20 11.31
N SER A 106 -3.69 6.40 11.55
CA SER A 106 -4.16 6.07 12.91
C SER A 106 -4.51 7.32 13.73
N HIS A 107 -3.72 7.63 14.76
CA HIS A 107 -3.95 8.75 15.67
C HIS A 107 -3.11 9.99 15.35
N ASN A 108 -2.37 9.99 14.26
CA ASN A 108 -1.58 11.15 13.85
C ASN A 108 -2.48 12.36 13.53
N PRO A 109 -1.93 13.58 13.55
CA PRO A 109 -2.70 14.77 13.16
C PRO A 109 -3.37 14.61 11.80
N LYS A 110 -4.42 15.37 11.57
CA LYS A 110 -5.24 15.24 10.34
C LYS A 110 -4.48 15.60 9.05
N GLU A 111 -3.37 16.33 9.16
CA GLU A 111 -2.51 16.68 8.03
C GLU A 111 -1.66 15.50 7.57
N ASP A 112 -1.51 14.50 8.40
CA ASP A 112 -0.74 13.30 8.08
C ASP A 112 -1.63 12.25 7.42
N ASN A 113 -1.00 11.33 6.71
CA ASN A 113 -1.65 10.10 6.30
C ASN A 113 -0.60 8.99 6.27
N GLY A 114 -1.02 7.81 5.93
CA GLY A 114 -0.10 6.67 5.91
C GLY A 114 -0.69 5.46 5.23
N ILE A 115 0.13 4.43 5.16
CA ILE A 115 -0.21 3.17 4.50
C ILE A 115 0.28 2.04 5.38
N LYS A 116 -0.63 1.12 5.70
CA LYS A 116 -0.29 -0.14 6.39
C LYS A 116 -0.44 -1.27 5.40
N LEU A 117 0.57 -2.13 5.33
CA LEU A 117 0.63 -3.24 4.39
C LEU A 117 0.60 -4.56 5.16
N GLN A 118 -0.19 -5.51 4.67
CA GLN A 118 -0.27 -6.86 5.22
C GLN A 118 -0.15 -7.90 4.11
N LEU A 119 0.39 -9.04 4.46
CA LEU A 119 0.46 -10.23 3.62
C LEU A 119 -0.68 -11.19 3.96
N ARG A 120 -0.63 -12.43 3.45
CA ARG A 120 -1.60 -13.49 3.77
C ARG A 120 -1.74 -13.62 5.29
N ASN A 121 -2.92 -13.96 5.75
CA ASN A 121 -3.27 -14.10 7.16
C ASN A 121 -3.11 -12.80 7.96
N ALA A 122 -3.16 -11.66 7.27
CA ALA A 122 -2.98 -10.33 7.85
C ALA A 122 -1.62 -10.16 8.56
N GLU A 123 -0.59 -10.90 8.12
CA GLU A 123 0.75 -10.74 8.64
C GLU A 123 1.31 -9.38 8.25
N ALA A 124 1.83 -8.63 9.21
CA ALA A 124 2.33 -7.29 8.96
C ALA A 124 3.54 -7.30 8.03
N TYR A 125 3.49 -6.44 6.99
CA TYR A 125 4.63 -6.19 6.12
C TYR A 125 5.32 -4.93 6.65
N SER A 126 6.32 -5.11 7.51
CA SER A 126 6.90 -4.02 8.30
C SER A 126 8.41 -4.23 8.50
N GLY A 127 9.05 -3.34 9.25
CA GLY A 127 10.47 -3.46 9.56
C GLY A 127 11.34 -3.44 8.31
N GLU A 128 12.22 -4.43 8.20
CA GLU A 128 13.13 -4.54 7.04
C GLU A 128 12.38 -4.71 5.72
N ASP A 129 11.20 -5.33 5.74
CA ASP A 129 10.38 -5.44 4.53
C ASP A 129 10.04 -4.07 3.95
N LEU A 130 9.72 -3.09 4.80
CA LEU A 130 9.44 -1.72 4.36
C LEU A 130 10.70 -1.05 3.82
N GLN A 131 11.86 -1.30 4.40
CA GLN A 131 13.11 -0.76 3.90
C GLN A 131 13.48 -1.39 2.55
N ASP A 132 13.21 -2.68 2.38
CA ASP A 132 13.40 -3.35 1.09
C ASP A 132 12.46 -2.78 0.04
N LEU A 133 11.23 -2.48 0.41
CA LEU A 133 10.26 -1.83 -0.49
C LEU A 133 10.77 -0.45 -0.92
N ARG A 134 11.28 0.34 0.03
CA ARG A 134 11.88 1.65 -0.26
C ARG A 134 13.03 1.51 -1.27
N ARG A 135 13.94 0.57 -1.03
CA ARG A 135 15.08 0.33 -1.93
C ARG A 135 14.61 -0.07 -3.33
N ARG A 136 13.58 -0.90 -3.40
CA ARG A 136 12.99 -1.33 -4.68
C ARG A 136 12.46 -0.12 -5.46
N ILE A 137 11.78 0.78 -4.79
CA ILE A 137 11.25 2.00 -5.43
C ILE A 137 12.40 2.90 -5.90
N GLU A 138 13.43 3.08 -5.09
CA GLU A 138 14.56 3.96 -5.40
C GLU A 138 15.44 3.40 -6.52
N THR A 139 15.63 2.09 -6.54
CA THR A 139 16.54 1.43 -7.49
C THR A 139 15.87 1.13 -8.82
N PHE A 140 14.60 0.74 -8.78
CA PHE A 140 13.84 0.36 -9.97
C PHE A 140 12.52 1.15 -10.00
N PRO A 141 12.56 2.45 -10.38
CA PRO A 141 11.35 3.23 -10.48
C PRO A 141 10.39 2.56 -11.44
N SER A 142 9.11 2.47 -11.08
CA SER A 142 8.11 1.90 -11.96
C SER A 142 7.95 2.78 -13.21
N PRO A 143 7.52 2.22 -14.34
CA PRO A 143 7.23 3.03 -15.52
C PRO A 143 6.25 4.18 -15.24
N LEU A 144 5.35 3.99 -14.29
CA LEU A 144 4.42 5.05 -13.87
C LEU A 144 5.16 6.18 -13.16
N GLY A 145 6.12 5.84 -12.29
CA GLY A 145 6.93 6.82 -11.60
C GLY A 145 7.78 7.66 -12.53
N GLU A 146 8.32 7.05 -13.58
CA GLU A 146 9.13 7.74 -14.57
C GLU A 146 8.34 8.75 -15.40
N ARG A 147 7.05 8.55 -15.53
CA ARG A 147 6.16 9.42 -16.32
C ARG A 147 5.58 10.56 -15.53
N GLY A 148 5.66 10.43 -14.22
CA GLY A 148 5.08 11.39 -13.28
C GLY A 148 5.77 12.72 -13.23
#